data_6812113faa6215880c4876da0a19b357
#
_entry.id   6812113faa6215880c4876da0a19b357
#
_cell.length_a   1.000
_cell.length_b   1.000
_cell.length_c   1.000
_cell.angle_alpha   90.00
_cell.angle_beta   90.00
_cell.angle_gamma   90.00
#
_symmetry.space_group_name_H-M   'P 1'
#
loop_
_entity.id
_entity.type
_entity.pdbx_description
1 polymer ?
#
loop_
_entity_poly.entity_id
_entity_poly.type
_entity_poly.pdbx_seq_one_letter_code
_entity_poly.pdbx_strand_id
1 'polypeptide(L)'
;MLRVVLDTNVLVSAAISNGKSRELLRKGIENQFSLITSDLILNELETALSRPKFKTSKDEIDRIILALTLSSEVIDVKSKFQAVKEDRKDDMIINTAFDGRVDIIVTGDRHLLELENFKGIR
;
A
#
# COMPACT_ATOMS: atom_id res chain seq x y z
N MET A 1 -3.87 -17.66 5.16
CA MET A 1 -3.56 -16.95 3.89
C MET A 1 -2.52 -15.88 4.17
N LEU A 2 -1.58 -15.70 3.27
CA LEU A 2 -0.52 -14.71 3.40
C LEU A 2 -1.11 -13.29 3.47
N ARG A 3 -0.67 -12.50 4.43
CA ARG A 3 -1.14 -11.13 4.65
C ARG A 3 -0.09 -10.16 4.08
N VAL A 4 -0.51 -9.29 3.16
CA VAL A 4 0.41 -8.48 2.35
C VAL A 4 -0.02 -7.02 2.35
N VAL A 5 0.91 -6.11 2.60
CA VAL A 5 0.73 -4.68 2.36
C VAL A 5 1.48 -4.30 1.08
N LEU A 6 0.80 -3.58 0.20
CA LEU A 6 1.42 -2.95 -0.96
C LEU A 6 1.69 -1.49 -0.62
N ASP A 7 2.92 -1.06 -0.83
CA ASP A 7 3.30 0.32 -0.60
C ASP A 7 2.56 1.24 -1.59
N THR A 8 2.41 2.52 -1.25
CA THR A 8 1.66 3.48 -2.05
C THR A 8 2.19 3.57 -3.48
N ASN A 9 3.50 3.53 -3.69
CA ASN A 9 4.07 3.60 -5.03
C ASN A 9 3.72 2.39 -5.88
N VAL A 10 3.65 1.21 -5.27
CA VAL A 10 3.18 0.00 -5.96
C VAL A 10 1.73 0.15 -6.37
N LEU A 11 0.88 0.70 -5.48
CA LEU A 11 -0.52 0.93 -5.77
C LEU A 11 -0.71 1.97 -6.88
N VAL A 12 0.09 3.05 -6.87
CA VAL A 12 0.06 4.05 -7.95
C VAL A 12 0.43 3.38 -9.29
N SER A 13 1.51 2.62 -9.30
CA SER A 13 1.95 1.92 -10.50
C SER A 13 0.87 0.96 -11.02
N ALA A 14 0.20 0.24 -10.12
CA ALA A 14 -0.88 -0.66 -10.48
C ALA A 14 -2.07 0.10 -11.11
N ALA A 15 -2.35 1.30 -10.63
CA ALA A 15 -3.47 2.11 -11.10
C ALA A 15 -3.23 2.69 -12.50
N ILE A 16 -1.99 3.11 -12.80
CA ILE A 16 -1.70 3.90 -14.00
C ILE A 16 -0.99 3.13 -15.11
N SER A 17 -0.51 1.93 -14.86
CA SER A 17 0.20 1.17 -15.89
C SER A 17 -0.15 -0.31 -15.85
N ASN A 18 0.05 -0.96 -17.01
CA ASN A 18 -0.21 -2.38 -17.23
C ASN A 18 1.09 -3.17 -17.06
N GLY A 19 1.43 -3.51 -15.84
CA GLY A 19 2.67 -4.23 -15.58
C GLY A 19 2.55 -5.17 -14.39
N LYS A 20 3.69 -5.50 -13.82
CA LYS A 20 3.75 -6.45 -12.69
C LYS A 20 2.97 -5.97 -11.47
N SER A 21 2.98 -4.66 -11.20
CA SER A 21 2.24 -4.11 -10.06
C SER A 21 0.73 -4.31 -10.20
N ARG A 22 0.19 -4.09 -11.41
CA ARG A 22 -1.24 -4.30 -11.66
C ARG A 22 -1.60 -5.78 -11.56
N GLU A 23 -0.76 -6.66 -12.07
CA GLU A 23 -0.99 -8.09 -11.96
C GLU A 23 -0.97 -8.55 -10.51
N LEU A 24 -0.02 -8.04 -9.72
CA LEU A 24 0.06 -8.35 -8.30
C LEU A 24 -1.20 -7.89 -7.57
N LEU A 25 -1.65 -6.67 -7.82
CA LEU A 25 -2.86 -6.13 -7.21
C LEU A 25 -4.08 -6.97 -7.60
N ARG A 26 -4.18 -7.38 -8.86
CA ARG A 26 -5.27 -8.22 -9.31
C ARG A 26 -5.32 -9.53 -8.54
N LYS A 27 -4.17 -10.16 -8.29
CA LYS A 27 -4.11 -11.40 -7.51
C LYS A 27 -4.62 -11.20 -6.09
N GLY A 28 -4.31 -10.07 -5.48
CA GLY A 28 -4.85 -9.73 -4.16
C GLY A 28 -6.36 -9.54 -4.18
N ILE A 29 -6.88 -8.86 -5.18
CA ILE A 29 -8.32 -8.66 -5.35
C ILE A 29 -9.02 -10.01 -5.59
N GLU A 30 -8.37 -10.94 -6.26
CA GLU A 30 -8.89 -12.30 -6.50
C GLU A 30 -8.68 -13.24 -5.30
N ASN A 31 -8.27 -12.71 -4.16
CA ASN A 31 -8.09 -13.45 -2.90
C ASN A 31 -6.99 -14.53 -2.95
N GLN A 32 -5.98 -14.37 -3.78
CA GLN A 32 -4.82 -15.27 -3.77
C GLN A 32 -3.91 -14.99 -2.57
N PHE A 33 -4.05 -13.81 -1.97
CA PHE A 33 -3.48 -13.47 -0.67
C PHE A 33 -4.40 -12.44 -0.02
N SER A 34 -4.21 -12.18 1.28
CA SER A 34 -4.99 -11.16 2.00
C SER A 34 -4.34 -9.80 1.79
N LEU A 35 -5.05 -8.90 1.14
CA LEU A 35 -4.59 -7.55 0.91
C LEU A 35 -4.92 -6.70 2.14
N ILE A 36 -3.88 -6.10 2.74
CA ILE A 36 -3.99 -5.28 3.95
C ILE A 36 -3.62 -3.85 3.59
N THR A 37 -4.41 -2.90 4.05
CA THR A 37 -4.12 -1.48 3.86
C THR A 37 -4.62 -0.68 5.06
N SER A 38 -4.58 0.63 4.98
CA SER A 38 -5.09 1.51 6.01
C SER A 38 -5.62 2.79 5.39
N ASP A 39 -6.40 3.56 6.15
CA ASP A 39 -6.86 4.88 5.69
C ASP A 39 -5.68 5.79 5.37
N LEU A 40 -4.57 5.66 6.11
CA LEU A 40 -3.37 6.44 5.84
C LEU A 40 -2.83 6.17 4.43
N ILE A 41 -2.74 4.89 4.06
CA ILE A 41 -2.27 4.49 2.73
C ILE A 41 -3.27 4.92 1.66
N LEU A 42 -4.57 4.71 1.90
CA LEU A 42 -5.60 5.09 0.94
C LEU A 42 -5.62 6.59 0.68
N ASN A 43 -5.47 7.40 1.73
CA ASN A 43 -5.41 8.85 1.60
C ASN A 43 -4.16 9.30 0.82
N GLU A 44 -3.02 8.68 1.08
CA GLU A 44 -1.79 8.98 0.34
C GLU A 44 -1.93 8.56 -1.13
N LEU A 45 -2.56 7.44 -1.41
CA LEU A 45 -2.82 7.00 -2.77
C LEU A 45 -3.71 7.99 -3.52
N GLU A 46 -4.78 8.46 -2.88
CA GLU A 46 -5.67 9.46 -3.46
C GLU A 46 -4.90 10.75 -3.79
N THR A 47 -4.09 11.23 -2.85
CA THR A 47 -3.25 12.41 -3.05
C THR A 47 -2.28 12.21 -4.22
N ALA A 48 -1.63 11.06 -4.28
CA ALA A 48 -0.66 10.76 -5.33
C ALA A 48 -1.32 10.70 -6.71
N LEU A 49 -2.47 10.04 -6.82
CA LEU A 49 -3.20 9.91 -8.08
C LEU A 49 -3.80 11.25 -8.55
N SER A 50 -4.00 12.18 -7.63
CA SER A 50 -4.54 13.50 -7.96
C SER A 50 -3.51 14.41 -8.63
N ARG A 51 -2.25 14.00 -8.69
CA ARG A 51 -1.20 14.80 -9.33
C ARG A 51 -1.50 14.95 -10.83
N PRO A 52 -1.36 16.19 -11.39
CA PRO A 52 -1.72 16.45 -12.80
C PRO A 52 -1.00 15.56 -13.81
N LYS A 53 0.22 15.13 -13.50
CA LYS A 53 1.01 14.29 -14.41
C LYS A 53 0.36 12.95 -14.74
N PHE A 54 -0.51 12.45 -13.87
CA PHE A 54 -1.18 11.17 -14.09
C PHE A 54 -2.47 11.30 -14.89
N LYS A 55 -3.01 12.51 -15.04
CA LYS A 55 -4.22 12.79 -15.81
C LYS A 55 -5.39 11.88 -15.42
N THR A 56 -5.49 11.53 -14.14
CA THR A 56 -6.54 10.65 -13.64
C THR A 56 -7.72 11.49 -13.17
N SER A 57 -8.92 11.18 -13.64
CA SER A 57 -10.12 11.91 -13.22
C SER A 57 -10.48 11.56 -11.77
N LYS A 58 -11.24 12.45 -11.13
CA LYS A 58 -11.72 12.20 -9.79
C LYS A 58 -12.59 10.93 -9.73
N ASP A 59 -13.42 10.70 -10.74
CA ASP A 59 -14.26 9.50 -10.78
C ASP A 59 -13.41 8.22 -10.85
N GLU A 60 -12.35 8.22 -11.63
CA GLU A 60 -11.44 7.09 -11.70
C GLU A 60 -10.75 6.84 -10.37
N ILE A 61 -10.28 7.92 -9.71
CA ILE A 61 -9.63 7.83 -8.40
C ILE A 61 -10.61 7.23 -7.39
N ASP A 62 -11.84 7.73 -7.34
CA ASP A 62 -12.85 7.26 -6.41
C ASP A 62 -13.15 5.77 -6.62
N ARG A 63 -13.20 5.30 -7.87
CA ARG A 63 -13.42 3.88 -8.18
C ARG A 63 -12.26 3.03 -7.71
N ILE A 64 -11.03 3.48 -7.90
CA ILE A 64 -9.83 2.76 -7.47
C ILE A 64 -9.82 2.62 -5.95
N ILE A 65 -10.06 3.72 -5.24
CA ILE A 65 -10.09 3.72 -3.78
C ILE A 65 -11.19 2.80 -3.26
N LEU A 66 -12.38 2.86 -3.86
CA LEU A 66 -13.50 2.01 -3.45
C LEU A 66 -13.17 0.53 -3.68
N ALA A 67 -12.62 0.19 -4.84
CA ALA A 67 -12.26 -1.19 -5.15
C ALA A 67 -11.24 -1.73 -4.16
N LEU A 68 -10.23 -0.94 -3.81
CA LEU A 68 -9.24 -1.32 -2.81
C LEU A 68 -9.85 -1.48 -1.43
N THR A 69 -10.72 -0.56 -1.03
CA THR A 69 -11.38 -0.61 0.27
C THR A 69 -12.22 -1.88 0.42
N LEU A 70 -12.96 -2.25 -0.63
CA LEU A 70 -13.81 -3.44 -0.61
C LEU A 70 -13.01 -4.73 -0.69
N SER A 71 -11.83 -4.71 -1.30
CA SER A 71 -11.01 -5.91 -1.51
C SER A 71 -9.96 -6.12 -0.41
N SER A 72 -9.80 -5.16 0.48
CA SER A 72 -8.74 -5.15 1.50
C SER A 72 -9.33 -5.22 2.90
N GLU A 73 -8.51 -5.70 3.84
CA GLU A 73 -8.74 -5.43 5.25
C GLU A 73 -8.12 -4.07 5.57
N VAL A 74 -8.94 -3.12 5.98
CA VAL A 74 -8.50 -1.77 6.29
C VAL A 74 -8.21 -1.68 7.78
N ILE A 75 -6.93 -1.47 8.11
CA ILE A 75 -6.44 -1.49 9.49
C ILE A 75 -6.55 -0.09 10.11
N ASP A 76 -7.01 -0.04 11.37
CA ASP A 76 -6.95 1.17 12.18
C ASP A 76 -5.55 1.26 12.79
N VAL A 77 -4.71 2.12 12.25
CA VAL A 77 -3.30 2.21 12.63
C VAL A 77 -3.15 3.00 13.93
N LYS A 78 -2.59 2.35 14.95
CA LYS A 78 -2.34 2.93 16.25
C LYS A 78 -0.86 3.09 16.56
N SER A 79 0.00 2.28 15.95
CA SER A 79 1.44 2.33 16.12
C SER A 79 2.01 3.62 15.53
N LYS A 80 3.11 4.12 16.11
CA LYS A 80 3.75 5.36 15.70
C LYS A 80 5.27 5.19 15.59
N PHE A 81 5.69 4.06 15.02
CA PHE A 81 7.12 3.82 14.82
C PHE A 81 7.70 4.83 13.83
N GLN A 82 8.94 5.22 14.07
CA GLN A 82 9.69 6.10 13.19
C GLN A 82 10.91 5.33 12.66
N ALA A 83 10.62 4.23 11.98
CA ALA A 83 11.65 3.31 11.50
C ALA A 83 12.45 3.87 10.33
N VAL A 84 11.85 4.76 9.52
CA VAL A 84 12.50 5.41 8.39
C VAL A 84 12.53 6.91 8.63
N LYS A 85 13.66 7.42 9.13
CA LYS A 85 13.77 8.82 9.52
C LYS A 85 13.71 9.79 8.35
N GLU A 86 14.11 9.36 7.17
CA GLU A 86 14.17 10.19 5.98
C GLU A 86 12.80 10.40 5.32
N ASP A 87 11.83 9.51 5.59
CA ASP A 87 10.53 9.59 4.92
C ASP A 87 9.42 9.08 5.84
N ARG A 88 8.54 9.99 6.26
CA ARG A 88 7.39 9.67 7.11
C ARG A 88 6.35 8.81 6.40
N LYS A 89 6.29 8.88 5.06
CA LYS A 89 5.37 8.05 4.28
C LYS A 89 5.74 6.58 4.41
N ASP A 90 7.02 6.28 4.48
CA ASP A 90 7.50 4.93 4.69
C ASP A 90 7.16 4.43 6.10
N ASP A 91 7.21 5.32 7.10
CA ASP A 91 6.79 4.97 8.46
C ASP A 91 5.31 4.57 8.48
N MET A 92 4.47 5.22 7.68
CA MET A 92 3.06 4.87 7.56
C MET A 92 2.87 3.42 7.06
N ILE A 93 3.67 3.00 6.10
CA ILE A 93 3.65 1.63 5.60
C ILE A 93 4.07 0.64 6.69
N ILE A 94 5.14 0.94 7.41
CA ILE A 94 5.63 0.10 8.50
C ILE A 94 4.58 -0.02 9.61
N ASN A 95 3.97 1.08 10.01
CA ASN A 95 2.96 1.08 11.07
C ASN A 95 1.72 0.29 10.67
N THR A 96 1.28 0.43 9.43
CA THR A 96 0.16 -0.35 8.91
C THR A 96 0.50 -1.85 8.93
N ALA A 97 1.68 -2.21 8.46
CA ALA A 97 2.11 -3.60 8.39
C ALA A 97 2.20 -4.21 9.80
N PHE A 98 2.74 -3.47 10.75
CA PHE A 98 2.85 -3.95 12.12
C PHE A 98 1.47 -4.17 12.76
N ASP A 99 0.59 -3.17 12.69
CA ASP A 99 -0.75 -3.26 13.28
C ASP A 99 -1.62 -4.28 12.55
N GLY A 100 -1.40 -4.46 11.26
CA GLY A 100 -2.12 -5.44 10.44
C GLY A 100 -1.58 -6.86 10.54
N ARG A 101 -0.52 -7.09 11.28
CA ARG A 101 0.13 -8.40 11.42
C ARG A 101 0.47 -8.99 10.06
N VAL A 102 1.11 -8.19 9.24
CA VAL A 102 1.41 -8.50 7.86
C VAL A 102 2.65 -9.39 7.76
N ASP A 103 2.62 -10.34 6.85
CA ASP A 103 3.75 -11.23 6.60
C ASP A 103 4.78 -10.62 5.65
N ILE A 104 4.31 -9.85 4.67
CA ILE A 104 5.16 -9.31 3.60
C ILE A 104 4.74 -7.89 3.27
N ILE A 105 5.73 -7.01 3.07
CA ILE A 105 5.53 -5.69 2.47
C ILE A 105 6.13 -5.75 1.06
N VAL A 106 5.35 -5.37 0.06
CA VAL A 106 5.84 -5.24 -1.31
C VAL A 106 6.11 -3.77 -1.59
N THR A 107 7.35 -3.45 -1.90
CA THR A 107 7.77 -2.07 -2.12
C THR A 107 8.90 -2.00 -3.13
N GLY A 108 8.97 -0.86 -3.85
CA GLY A 108 10.15 -0.49 -4.61
C GLY A 108 11.00 0.54 -3.88
N ASP A 109 10.61 0.91 -2.65
CA ASP A 109 11.29 1.94 -1.90
C ASP A 109 12.57 1.39 -1.26
N ARG A 110 13.69 2.07 -1.53
CA ARG A 110 15.00 1.67 -1.05
C ARG A 110 15.08 1.61 0.48
N HIS A 111 14.50 2.61 1.15
CA HIS A 111 14.56 2.67 2.63
C HIS A 111 13.82 1.51 3.28
N LEU A 112 12.67 1.13 2.72
CA LEU A 112 11.90 0.00 3.23
C LEU A 112 12.61 -1.32 2.93
N LEU A 113 13.23 -1.45 1.76
CA LEU A 113 14.00 -2.65 1.40
C LEU A 113 15.19 -2.86 2.33
N GLU A 114 15.82 -1.78 2.78
CA GLU A 114 16.95 -1.86 3.72
C GLU A 114 16.55 -2.34 5.11
N LEU A 115 15.27 -2.16 5.48
CA LEU A 115 14.77 -2.67 6.77
C LEU A 115 14.56 -4.18 6.75
N GLU A 116 14.28 -4.73 5.61
CA GLU A 116 14.08 -6.14 5.28
C GLU A 116 13.26 -6.96 6.27
N ASN A 117 13.57 -6.89 7.56
CA ASN A 117 12.87 -7.62 8.61
C ASN A 117 12.66 -6.73 9.83
N PHE A 118 11.53 -6.03 9.86
CA PHE A 118 11.16 -5.16 10.97
C PHE A 118 10.03 -5.80 11.78
N LYS A 119 10.28 -6.06 13.08
CA LYS A 119 9.27 -6.63 13.98
C LYS A 119 8.61 -7.90 13.45
N GLY A 120 9.38 -8.75 12.75
CA GLY A 120 8.90 -10.00 12.19
C GLY A 120 8.23 -9.88 10.81
N ILE A 121 8.22 -8.70 10.21
CA ILE A 121 7.66 -8.45 8.87
C ILE A 121 8.80 -8.54 7.84
N ARG A 122 8.49 -9.14 6.72
CA ARG A 122 9.46 -9.31 5.62
C ARG A 122 9.18 -8.37 4.46
#